data_c343d75f1f05b5c10e460ac88baeb81a
#
_entry.id   c343d75f1f05b5c10e460ac88baeb81a
#
_cell.length_a   1.000
_cell.length_b   1.000
_cell.length_c   1.000
_cell.angle_alpha   90.00
_cell.angle_beta   90.00
_cell.angle_gamma   90.00
#
_symmetry.space_group_name_H-M   'P 1'
#
loop_
_entity.id
_entity.type
_entity.pdbx_description
1 polymer ?
#
loop_
_entity_poly.entity_id
_entity_poly.type
_entity_poly.pdbx_seq_one_letter_code
_entity_poly.pdbx_strand_id
1 'polypeptide(L)'
;MDQFVVNIIHRPEMVPEYAEKITGQGKAEDIGRKALLTESLDIFKLQQECAHKNGLKATIQMTYASLFNDEAVALAKEHHAQYGDEIALTLLGLPCEQFREKYKTKDFCIWMFSMEDKKAIVRDVFGKFYERFGFYPESTGSYYMDADLINFIKAEYPSVKCAVATCWEEGPKAYHT
;
A
#
# COMPACT_ATOMS: atom_id res chain seq x y z
N MET A 1 7.30 -28.87 -16.34
CA MET A 1 6.12 -28.63 -15.46
C MET A 1 5.95 -27.14 -15.42
N ASP A 2 4.87 -26.64 -16.01
CA ASP A 2 4.60 -25.20 -16.04
C ASP A 2 4.26 -24.76 -14.63
N GLN A 3 4.97 -23.76 -14.11
CA GLN A 3 4.72 -23.20 -12.77
C GLN A 3 3.84 -21.96 -12.93
N PHE A 4 2.72 -21.96 -12.21
CA PHE A 4 1.90 -20.76 -12.06
C PHE A 4 2.35 -20.03 -10.79
N VAL A 5 2.65 -18.74 -10.92
CA VAL A 5 2.93 -17.86 -9.80
C VAL A 5 1.72 -16.97 -9.58
N VAL A 6 1.12 -17.06 -8.39
CA VAL A 6 0.02 -16.19 -7.98
C VAL A 6 0.56 -15.23 -6.92
N ASN A 7 0.49 -13.93 -7.19
CA ASN A 7 0.81 -12.92 -6.20
C ASN A 7 -0.49 -12.36 -5.61
N ILE A 8 -0.66 -12.54 -4.30
CA ILE A 8 -1.81 -12.06 -3.56
C ILE A 8 -1.37 -10.82 -2.78
N ILE A 9 -1.94 -9.67 -3.12
CA ILE A 9 -1.63 -8.41 -2.46
C ILE A 9 -2.84 -7.97 -1.65
N HIS A 10 -2.66 -7.86 -0.33
CA HIS A 10 -3.65 -7.32 0.59
C HIS A 10 -3.17 -6.01 1.20
N ARG A 11 -4.08 -5.08 1.42
CA ARG A 11 -3.77 -3.79 2.05
C ARG A 11 -4.70 -3.55 3.24
N PRO A 12 -4.16 -3.24 4.41
CA PRO A 12 -4.96 -2.68 5.50
C PRO A 12 -5.30 -1.22 5.15
N GLU A 13 -6.45 -1.02 4.53
CA GLU A 13 -6.93 0.32 4.16
C GLU A 13 -7.50 1.02 5.41
N MET A 14 -6.81 2.09 5.84
CA MET A 14 -7.12 2.83 7.06
C MET A 14 -7.35 4.33 6.75
N VAL A 15 -7.98 4.63 5.59
CA VAL A 15 -8.16 6.02 5.14
C VAL A 15 -9.63 6.31 4.84
N PRO A 16 -10.45 6.64 5.86
CA PRO A 16 -11.87 6.93 5.70
C PRO A 16 -12.17 7.99 4.63
N GLU A 17 -11.34 9.03 4.57
CA GLU A 17 -11.55 10.14 3.64
C GLU A 17 -11.22 9.80 2.19
N TYR A 18 -10.33 8.87 1.95
CA TYR A 18 -10.10 8.31 0.62
C TYR A 18 -11.34 7.54 0.16
N ALA A 19 -11.92 6.79 1.06
CA ALA A 19 -13.18 6.09 0.85
C ALA A 19 -14.33 7.05 0.52
N GLU A 20 -14.45 8.16 1.25
CA GLU A 20 -15.46 9.19 1.00
C GLU A 20 -15.37 9.78 -0.42
N LYS A 21 -14.16 10.05 -0.90
CA LYS A 21 -13.94 10.56 -2.26
C LYS A 21 -14.27 9.53 -3.34
N ILE A 22 -13.95 8.29 -3.15
CA ILE A 22 -14.25 7.20 -4.08
C ILE A 22 -15.75 6.89 -4.07
N THR A 23 -16.36 6.87 -2.90
CA THR A 23 -17.79 6.54 -2.72
C THR A 23 -18.71 7.69 -3.05
N GLY A 24 -18.27 8.94 -2.97
CA GLY A 24 -19.03 10.12 -3.40
C GLY A 24 -19.38 10.12 -4.90
N GLN A 25 -18.79 9.22 -5.68
CA GLN A 25 -19.08 9.03 -7.10
C GLN A 25 -20.02 7.86 -7.40
N GLY A 26 -20.54 7.15 -6.39
CA GLY A 26 -21.44 6.03 -6.59
C GLY A 26 -22.16 5.58 -5.33
N LYS A 27 -23.26 4.82 -5.50
CA LYS A 27 -24.07 4.32 -4.39
C LYS A 27 -23.23 3.46 -3.43
N ALA A 28 -23.19 3.82 -2.16
CA ALA A 28 -22.45 3.17 -1.08
C ALA A 28 -22.97 1.76 -0.70
N GLU A 29 -23.70 1.10 -1.58
CA GLU A 29 -24.32 -0.22 -1.33
C GLU A 29 -23.36 -1.39 -1.58
N ASP A 30 -22.20 -1.11 -2.17
CA ASP A 30 -21.17 -2.11 -2.42
C ASP A 30 -20.43 -2.45 -1.10
N ILE A 31 -20.44 -3.73 -0.74
CA ILE A 31 -19.79 -4.24 0.47
C ILE A 31 -18.31 -3.86 0.52
N GLY A 32 -17.61 -3.87 -0.62
CA GLY A 32 -16.22 -3.45 -0.72
C GLY A 32 -16.00 -1.98 -0.37
N ARG A 33 -16.95 -1.11 -0.73
CA ARG A 33 -16.89 0.32 -0.39
C ARG A 33 -17.18 0.59 1.08
N LYS A 34 -18.09 -0.17 1.70
CA LYS A 34 -18.34 -0.09 3.15
C LYS A 34 -17.13 -0.48 3.96
N ALA A 35 -16.37 -1.47 3.52
CA ALA A 35 -15.13 -1.89 4.18
C ALA A 35 -14.07 -0.78 4.17
N LEU A 36 -14.00 0.04 3.11
CA LEU A 36 -13.11 1.20 3.04
C LEU A 36 -13.54 2.35 3.98
N LEU A 37 -14.82 2.42 4.37
CA LEU A 37 -15.36 3.46 5.24
C LEU A 37 -15.14 3.18 6.74
N THR A 38 -14.59 2.03 7.08
CA THR A 38 -14.33 1.65 8.45
C THR A 38 -12.84 1.58 8.71
N GLU A 39 -12.39 2.04 9.87
CA GLU A 39 -11.02 1.78 10.35
C GLU A 39 -10.84 0.34 10.84
N SER A 40 -11.81 -0.52 10.55
CA SER A 40 -11.79 -1.91 10.93
C SER A 40 -10.83 -2.73 10.06
N LEU A 41 -10.06 -3.57 10.69
CA LEU A 41 -9.20 -4.56 10.04
C LEU A 41 -9.91 -5.88 9.71
N ASP A 42 -11.24 -5.98 9.92
CA ASP A 42 -11.97 -7.25 9.80
C ASP A 42 -11.88 -7.84 8.39
N ILE A 43 -12.03 -7.00 7.36
CA ILE A 43 -11.90 -7.46 5.97
C ILE A 43 -10.46 -7.90 5.68
N PHE A 44 -9.48 -7.16 6.14
CA PHE A 44 -8.09 -7.52 5.98
C PHE A 44 -7.79 -8.87 6.68
N LYS A 45 -8.24 -9.06 7.92
CA LYS A 45 -8.12 -10.32 8.66
C LYS A 45 -8.77 -11.49 7.91
N LEU A 46 -9.99 -11.29 7.39
CA LEU A 46 -10.69 -12.30 6.62
C LEU A 46 -9.94 -12.68 5.34
N GLN A 47 -9.39 -11.71 4.61
CA GLN A 47 -8.58 -11.96 3.42
C GLN A 47 -7.33 -12.78 3.74
N GLN A 48 -6.62 -12.42 4.80
CA GLN A 48 -5.44 -13.14 5.26
C GLN A 48 -5.79 -14.57 5.71
N GLU A 49 -6.84 -14.74 6.48
CA GLU A 49 -7.34 -16.06 6.89
C GLU A 49 -7.67 -16.94 5.68
N CYS A 50 -8.35 -16.39 4.68
CA CYS A 50 -8.64 -17.10 3.43
C CYS A 50 -7.38 -17.55 2.70
N ALA A 51 -6.36 -16.70 2.59
CA ALA A 51 -5.10 -17.04 1.94
C ALA A 51 -4.39 -18.17 2.71
N HIS A 52 -4.19 -18.00 4.02
CA HIS A 52 -3.45 -18.95 4.85
C HIS A 52 -4.14 -20.31 4.96
N LYS A 53 -5.48 -20.33 5.06
CA LYS A 53 -6.27 -21.57 5.06
C LYS A 53 -6.06 -22.41 3.79
N ASN A 54 -5.74 -21.75 2.68
CA ASN A 54 -5.43 -22.41 1.41
C ASN A 54 -3.92 -22.61 1.18
N GLY A 55 -3.08 -22.40 2.19
CA GLY A 55 -1.63 -22.57 2.10
C GLY A 55 -0.93 -21.52 1.23
N LEU A 56 -1.58 -20.38 1.01
CA LEU A 56 -1.04 -19.28 0.20
C LEU A 56 -0.37 -18.25 1.11
N LYS A 57 0.69 -17.63 0.59
CA LYS A 57 1.32 -16.46 1.19
C LYS A 57 0.78 -15.19 0.53
N ALA A 58 0.80 -14.10 1.28
CA ALA A 58 0.38 -12.80 0.79
C ALA A 58 1.51 -11.77 0.89
N THR A 59 1.42 -10.73 0.07
CA THR A 59 2.16 -9.49 0.24
C THR A 59 1.25 -8.49 0.95
N ILE A 60 1.60 -8.13 2.18
CA ILE A 60 0.87 -7.15 2.99
C ILE A 60 1.42 -5.77 2.65
N GLN A 61 0.72 -5.02 1.81
CA GLN A 61 1.11 -3.66 1.47
C GLN A 61 0.60 -2.67 2.51
N MET A 62 1.46 -2.26 3.43
CA MET A 62 1.15 -1.23 4.43
C MET A 62 0.94 0.11 3.74
N THR A 63 -0.15 0.79 4.09
CA THR A 63 -0.39 2.19 3.71
C THR A 63 0.24 3.13 4.72
N TYR A 64 0.45 4.40 4.38
CA TYR A 64 0.97 5.37 5.35
C TYR A 64 0.09 5.47 6.59
N ALA A 65 -1.23 5.50 6.40
CA ALA A 65 -2.19 5.50 7.51
C ALA A 65 -2.07 4.27 8.41
N SER A 66 -1.94 3.07 7.83
CA SER A 66 -1.82 1.83 8.61
C SER A 66 -0.54 1.74 9.45
N LEU A 67 0.50 2.50 9.08
CA LEU A 67 1.74 2.58 9.89
C LEU A 67 1.54 3.29 11.25
N PHE A 68 0.47 4.05 11.40
CA PHE A 68 0.09 4.68 12.68
C PHE A 68 -0.89 3.82 13.50
N ASN A 69 -1.37 2.71 12.95
CA ASN A 69 -2.26 1.79 13.64
C ASN A 69 -1.47 0.61 14.23
N ASP A 70 -1.41 0.54 15.57
CA ASP A 70 -0.64 -0.50 16.25
C ASP A 70 -1.16 -1.91 16.00
N GLU A 71 -2.47 -2.09 15.86
CA GLU A 71 -3.08 -3.39 15.55
C GLU A 71 -2.70 -3.86 14.14
N ALA A 72 -2.75 -2.97 13.14
CA ALA A 72 -2.34 -3.29 11.77
C ALA A 72 -0.87 -3.70 11.70
N VAL A 73 0.01 -2.98 12.40
CA VAL A 73 1.43 -3.29 12.47
C VAL A 73 1.69 -4.61 13.19
N ALA A 74 1.02 -4.86 14.31
CA ALA A 74 1.15 -6.11 15.06
C ALA A 74 0.71 -7.31 14.22
N LEU A 75 -0.43 -7.20 13.53
CA LEU A 75 -0.97 -8.23 12.66
C LEU A 75 -0.04 -8.53 11.48
N ALA A 76 0.53 -7.50 10.85
CA ALA A 76 1.50 -7.70 9.77
C ALA A 76 2.76 -8.44 10.26
N LYS A 77 3.28 -8.09 11.44
CA LYS A 77 4.42 -8.80 12.04
C LYS A 77 4.10 -10.24 12.38
N GLU A 78 2.92 -10.49 12.95
CA GLU A 78 2.46 -11.85 13.28
C GLU A 78 2.37 -12.72 12.03
N HIS A 79 1.71 -12.24 10.97
CA HIS A 79 1.55 -12.99 9.73
C HIS A 79 2.88 -13.21 9.00
N HIS A 80 3.77 -12.23 9.03
CA HIS A 80 5.14 -12.39 8.52
C HIS A 80 5.89 -13.52 9.25
N ALA A 81 5.83 -13.53 10.59
CA ALA A 81 6.52 -14.53 11.39
C ALA A 81 5.90 -15.92 11.27
N GLN A 82 4.57 -16.02 11.22
CA GLN A 82 3.85 -17.30 11.24
C GLN A 82 3.74 -17.94 9.86
N TYR A 83 3.48 -17.15 8.81
CA TYR A 83 3.17 -17.66 7.46
C TYR A 83 4.25 -17.31 6.43
N GLY A 84 5.15 -16.41 6.77
CA GLY A 84 6.17 -15.91 5.85
C GLY A 84 5.61 -14.96 4.80
N ASP A 85 4.56 -14.22 5.14
CA ASP A 85 4.03 -13.15 4.31
C ASP A 85 5.06 -12.04 4.15
N GLU A 86 5.09 -11.40 3.00
CA GLU A 86 5.92 -10.22 2.79
C GLU A 86 5.26 -8.99 3.44
N ILE A 87 6.03 -8.17 4.13
CA ILE A 87 5.58 -6.84 4.56
C ILE A 87 6.15 -5.82 3.57
N ALA A 88 5.28 -5.28 2.75
CA ALA A 88 5.58 -4.30 1.72
C ALA A 88 5.01 -2.92 2.08
N LEU A 89 5.32 -1.93 1.28
CA LEU A 89 4.86 -0.55 1.45
C LEU A 89 4.15 -0.07 0.19
N THR A 90 3.04 0.64 0.35
CA THR A 90 2.39 1.34 -0.76
C THR A 90 2.37 2.84 -0.54
N LEU A 91 2.57 3.60 -1.61
CA LEU A 91 2.37 5.05 -1.66
C LEU A 91 0.93 5.42 -2.02
N LEU A 92 0.02 4.45 -2.01
CA LEU A 92 -1.41 4.67 -2.03
C LEU A 92 -1.92 5.02 -0.63
N GLY A 93 -3.07 5.67 -0.55
CA GLY A 93 -3.68 5.98 0.73
C GLY A 93 -2.82 6.88 1.61
N LEU A 94 -2.14 7.85 1.01
CA LEU A 94 -1.36 8.86 1.74
C LEU A 94 -2.23 9.75 2.65
N PRO A 95 -3.44 10.20 2.25
CA PRO A 95 -4.19 11.17 3.02
C PRO A 95 -4.79 10.56 4.28
N CYS A 96 -4.05 10.64 5.34
CA CYS A 96 -4.50 10.49 6.72
C CYS A 96 -4.28 11.81 7.46
N GLU A 97 -4.75 11.90 8.69
CA GLU A 97 -4.62 13.11 9.50
C GLU A 97 -3.15 13.57 9.60
N GLN A 98 -2.24 12.65 9.90
CA GLN A 98 -0.80 12.91 10.02
C GLN A 98 -0.20 13.46 8.72
N PHE A 99 -0.61 12.92 7.58
CA PHE A 99 -0.14 13.40 6.28
C PHE A 99 -0.63 14.82 6.00
N ARG A 100 -1.93 15.08 6.24
CA ARG A 100 -2.53 16.39 6.01
C ARG A 100 -1.97 17.47 6.94
N GLU A 101 -1.72 17.12 8.21
CA GLU A 101 -1.09 18.04 9.15
C GLU A 101 0.32 18.42 8.71
N LYS A 102 1.09 17.45 8.21
CA LYS A 102 2.47 17.66 7.78
C LYS A 102 2.57 18.43 6.47
N TYR A 103 1.85 18.00 5.45
CA TYR A 103 2.02 18.52 4.08
C TYR A 103 1.01 19.63 3.72
N LYS A 104 0.02 19.91 4.57
CA LYS A 104 -1.00 20.97 4.38
C LYS A 104 -1.68 20.93 3.01
N THR A 105 -1.92 19.71 2.49
CA THR A 105 -2.45 19.50 1.15
C THR A 105 -3.75 18.68 1.18
N LYS A 106 -4.53 18.85 0.10
CA LYS A 106 -5.70 18.01 -0.20
C LYS A 106 -5.37 16.91 -1.22
N ASP A 107 -4.17 16.93 -1.79
CA ASP A 107 -3.73 15.94 -2.74
C ASP A 107 -3.57 14.59 -2.04
N PHE A 108 -3.91 13.53 -2.76
CA PHE A 108 -4.03 12.20 -2.17
C PHE A 108 -3.26 11.12 -2.93
N CYS A 109 -2.72 11.44 -4.08
CA CYS A 109 -1.91 10.52 -4.88
C CYS A 109 -0.50 11.06 -5.06
N ILE A 110 0.49 10.19 -4.96
CA ILE A 110 1.90 10.58 -5.07
C ILE A 110 2.21 11.31 -6.40
N TRP A 111 1.55 10.94 -7.49
CA TRP A 111 1.77 11.55 -8.79
C TRP A 111 1.32 13.03 -8.90
N MET A 112 0.49 13.51 -7.97
CA MET A 112 -0.01 14.91 -7.95
C MET A 112 1.02 15.89 -7.43
N PHE A 113 2.10 15.42 -6.84
CA PHE A 113 3.12 16.26 -6.21
C PHE A 113 4.27 16.59 -7.14
N SER A 114 4.98 17.69 -6.85
CA SER A 114 6.27 18.00 -7.49
C SER A 114 7.29 16.87 -7.20
N MET A 115 8.33 16.76 -8.02
CA MET A 115 9.36 15.74 -7.77
C MET A 115 10.10 15.95 -6.45
N GLU A 116 10.25 17.19 -6.02
CA GLU A 116 10.85 17.52 -4.72
C GLU A 116 9.98 17.04 -3.57
N ASP A 117 8.68 17.33 -3.63
CA ASP A 117 7.71 16.87 -2.65
C ASP A 117 7.58 15.34 -2.65
N LYS A 118 7.56 14.71 -3.82
CA LYS A 118 7.57 13.24 -3.94
C LYS A 118 8.73 12.61 -3.18
N LYS A 119 9.94 13.15 -3.35
CA LYS A 119 11.13 12.67 -2.64
C LYS A 119 11.00 12.85 -1.12
N ALA A 120 10.49 13.98 -0.67
CA ALA A 120 10.26 14.24 0.74
C ALA A 120 9.21 13.27 1.33
N ILE A 121 8.09 13.08 0.62
CA ILE A 121 7.04 12.14 1.01
C ILE A 121 7.56 10.70 1.07
N VAL A 122 8.32 10.27 0.07
CA VAL A 122 8.89 8.92 0.06
C VAL A 122 9.81 8.71 1.26
N ARG A 123 10.71 9.67 1.55
CA ARG A 123 11.58 9.56 2.73
C ARG A 123 10.80 9.46 4.03
N ASP A 124 9.72 10.21 4.15
CA ASP A 124 8.87 10.19 5.33
C ASP A 124 8.15 8.85 5.49
N VAL A 125 7.50 8.39 4.43
CA VAL A 125 6.73 7.14 4.43
C VAL A 125 7.65 5.93 4.67
N PHE A 126 8.80 5.88 3.99
CA PHE A 126 9.79 4.81 4.18
C PHE A 126 10.46 4.89 5.56
N GLY A 127 10.73 6.10 6.05
CA GLY A 127 11.23 6.31 7.40
C GLY A 127 10.26 5.82 8.46
N LYS A 128 8.96 6.10 8.30
CA LYS A 128 7.91 5.60 9.20
C LYS A 128 7.79 4.08 9.13
N PHE A 129 7.89 3.50 7.94
CA PHE A 129 7.91 2.05 7.78
C PHE A 129 9.10 1.43 8.55
N TYR A 130 10.30 1.99 8.38
CA TYR A 130 11.50 1.52 9.09
C TYR A 130 11.35 1.63 10.61
N GLU A 131 10.79 2.73 11.11
CA GLU A 131 10.49 2.93 12.54
C GLU A 131 9.60 1.79 13.09
N ARG A 132 8.61 1.35 12.31
CA ARG A 132 7.65 0.33 12.74
C ARG A 132 8.17 -1.11 12.62
N PHE A 133 8.97 -1.40 11.60
CA PHE A 133 9.38 -2.76 11.27
C PHE A 133 10.87 -3.04 11.48
N GLY A 134 11.73 -2.04 11.53
CA GLY A 134 13.18 -2.18 11.70
C GLY A 134 13.94 -2.55 10.43
N PHE A 135 13.26 -2.59 9.29
CA PHE A 135 13.85 -2.84 7.97
C PHE A 135 13.12 -2.00 6.91
N TYR A 136 13.73 -1.87 5.72
CA TYR A 136 13.06 -1.26 4.57
C TYR A 136 12.36 -2.34 3.72
N PRO A 137 11.23 -2.01 3.04
CA PRO A 137 10.49 -2.99 2.25
C PRO A 137 11.31 -3.45 1.04
N GLU A 138 11.07 -4.70 0.60
CA GLU A 138 11.63 -5.22 -0.66
C GLU A 138 10.73 -4.91 -1.86
N SER A 139 9.46 -4.63 -1.64
CA SER A 139 8.54 -4.18 -2.68
C SER A 139 7.74 -2.95 -2.25
N THR A 140 7.38 -2.14 -3.25
CA THR A 140 6.54 -0.97 -3.07
C THR A 140 5.51 -0.86 -4.19
N GLY A 141 4.59 0.08 -4.09
CA GLY A 141 3.61 0.29 -5.14
C GLY A 141 2.87 1.61 -5.04
N SER A 142 2.36 2.05 -6.17
CA SER A 142 1.38 3.13 -6.27
C SER A 142 0.72 3.10 -7.64
N TYR A 143 -0.37 3.85 -7.80
CA TYR A 143 -0.84 4.22 -9.12
C TYR A 143 0.03 5.34 -9.69
N TYR A 144 0.26 5.32 -11.00
CA TYR A 144 0.95 6.38 -11.74
C TYR A 144 2.33 6.77 -11.16
N MET A 145 3.14 5.78 -10.82
CA MET A 145 4.53 6.04 -10.48
C MET A 145 5.31 6.38 -11.73
N ASP A 146 5.84 7.58 -11.78
CA ASP A 146 6.73 7.99 -12.88
C ASP A 146 8.13 7.38 -12.74
N ALA A 147 8.85 7.31 -13.86
CA ALA A 147 10.17 6.70 -13.93
C ALA A 147 11.20 7.38 -13.01
N ASP A 148 11.12 8.71 -12.86
CA ASP A 148 12.05 9.46 -12.01
C ASP A 148 11.84 9.13 -10.53
N LEU A 149 10.58 8.92 -10.11
CA LEU A 149 10.27 8.48 -8.76
C LEU A 149 10.77 7.06 -8.51
N ILE A 150 10.57 6.15 -9.46
CA ILE A 150 11.07 4.76 -9.37
C ILE A 150 12.59 4.75 -9.26
N ASN A 151 13.28 5.53 -10.11
CA ASN A 151 14.73 5.64 -10.08
C ASN A 151 15.23 6.22 -8.76
N PHE A 152 14.54 7.23 -8.22
CA PHE A 152 14.86 7.79 -6.91
C PHE A 152 14.71 6.75 -5.80
N ILE A 153 13.58 6.03 -5.75
CA ILE A 153 13.34 4.98 -4.74
C ILE A 153 14.44 3.92 -4.83
N LYS A 154 14.76 3.44 -6.02
CA LYS A 154 15.81 2.43 -6.22
C LYS A 154 17.19 2.90 -5.75
N ALA A 155 17.51 4.18 -5.96
CA ALA A 155 18.80 4.75 -5.56
C ALA A 155 18.89 4.95 -4.04
N GLU A 156 17.81 5.46 -3.41
CA GLU A 156 17.77 5.78 -1.99
C GLU A 156 17.55 4.52 -1.12
N TYR A 157 16.77 3.55 -1.64
CA TYR A 157 16.39 2.32 -0.93
C TYR A 157 16.74 1.07 -1.74
N PRO A 158 18.02 0.64 -1.74
CA PRO A 158 18.48 -0.52 -2.54
C PRO A 158 17.81 -1.85 -2.17
N SER A 159 17.14 -1.93 -1.01
CA SER A 159 16.32 -3.08 -0.61
C SER A 159 15.12 -3.29 -1.53
N VAL A 160 14.58 -2.22 -2.15
CA VAL A 160 13.43 -2.30 -3.03
C VAL A 160 13.82 -2.96 -4.35
N LYS A 161 13.30 -4.16 -4.58
CA LYS A 161 13.56 -5.00 -5.76
C LYS A 161 12.43 -4.94 -6.79
N CYS A 162 11.21 -4.65 -6.31
CA CYS A 162 10.01 -4.68 -7.13
C CYS A 162 9.12 -3.46 -6.84
N ALA A 163 8.54 -2.90 -7.89
CA ALA A 163 7.54 -1.85 -7.77
C ALA A 163 6.30 -2.20 -8.60
N VAL A 164 5.12 -2.09 -7.99
CA VAL A 164 3.83 -2.18 -8.69
C VAL A 164 3.40 -0.77 -9.08
N ALA A 165 3.51 -0.46 -10.36
CA ALA A 165 3.04 0.80 -10.93
C ALA A 165 1.90 0.49 -11.90
N THR A 166 0.66 0.72 -11.47
CA THR A 166 -0.52 0.44 -12.29
C THR A 166 -1.32 1.69 -12.57
N CYS A 167 -2.04 1.67 -13.68
CA CYS A 167 -2.98 2.71 -14.06
C CYS A 167 -4.41 2.15 -13.99
N TRP A 168 -5.38 3.00 -13.66
CA TRP A 168 -6.79 2.62 -13.52
C TRP A 168 -7.42 2.10 -14.82
N GLU A 169 -6.97 2.63 -15.94
CA GLU A 169 -7.60 2.40 -17.24
C GLU A 169 -6.93 1.30 -18.06
N GLU A 170 -5.81 0.82 -17.57
CA GLU A 170 -5.03 -0.18 -18.25
C GLU A 170 -5.24 -1.53 -17.60
N GLY A 171 -6.08 -2.35 -18.23
CA GLY A 171 -6.04 -3.79 -18.00
C GLY A 171 -4.62 -4.34 -18.23
N PRO A 172 -4.36 -5.62 -18.02
CA PRO A 172 -3.03 -6.19 -18.20
C PRO A 172 -2.54 -5.92 -19.63
N LYS A 173 -1.69 -4.92 -19.78
CA LYS A 173 -0.98 -4.64 -21.02
C LYS A 173 0.44 -5.14 -20.88
N ALA A 174 0.85 -6.02 -21.77
CA ALA A 174 2.24 -6.36 -21.91
C ALA A 174 2.95 -5.21 -22.64
N TYR A 175 3.82 -4.50 -21.93
CA TYR A 175 4.75 -3.58 -22.56
C TYR A 175 5.93 -4.40 -23.07
N HIS A 176 6.09 -4.45 -24.39
CA HIS A 176 7.33 -4.97 -24.98
C HIS A 176 8.37 -3.84 -24.91
N THR A 177 9.39 -4.02 -24.12
CA THR A 177 10.60 -3.20 -24.15
C THR A 177 11.53 -3.62 -25.27
#